data_1aa518c593784856a08e1753775f74fc
#
_entry.id   1aa518c593784856a08e1753775f74fc
#
_cell.length_a   1.000
_cell.length_b   1.000
_cell.length_c   1.000
_cell.angle_alpha   90.00
_cell.angle_beta   90.00
_cell.angle_gamma   90.00
#
_symmetry.space_group_name_H-M   'P 1'
#
loop_
_entity.id
_entity.type
_entity.pdbx_description
1 polymer ?
#
loop_
_entity_poly.entity_id
_entity_poly.type
_entity_poly.pdbx_seq_one_letter_code
_entity_poly.pdbx_strand_id
1 'polypeptide(L)'
;GKTIQVIALLLDERNREPDTSALIVCPASLVYNWENEIHQFAPTLKVRTINGTAQEREELLNAASEGEILVTSYDLLKRDIAFYEEKEFRFQIIDEAQYIKNASTQSAKAVKSVNARTRFALTGTPIENRLSELWSIFDFLMPGFLFSYQRFKKEYELPIVRDQDEACL
;
A
#
# COMPACT_ATOMS: atom_id res chain seq x y z
N GLY A 1 10.77 14.61 -2.59
CA GLY A 1 9.88 14.16 -1.59
C GLY A 1 9.91 12.66 -1.31
N LYS A 2 8.81 12.16 -0.80
CA LYS A 2 8.65 10.76 -0.39
C LYS A 2 8.77 9.78 -1.55
N THR A 3 8.26 10.13 -2.72
CA THR A 3 8.30 9.30 -3.93
C THR A 3 9.74 9.02 -4.36
N ILE A 4 10.60 10.02 -4.35
CA ILE A 4 12.02 9.87 -4.70
C ILE A 4 12.74 8.95 -3.71
N GLN A 5 12.43 9.02 -2.43
CA GLN A 5 13.00 8.14 -1.41
C GLN A 5 12.62 6.67 -1.65
N VAL A 6 11.37 6.41 -2.01
CA VAL A 6 10.91 5.06 -2.37
C VAL A 6 11.60 4.56 -3.63
N ILE A 7 11.71 5.38 -4.66
CA ILE A 7 12.38 5.02 -5.91
C ILE A 7 13.87 4.71 -5.65
N ALA A 8 14.54 5.49 -4.82
CA ALA A 8 15.93 5.24 -4.43
C ALA A 8 16.09 3.90 -3.70
N LEU A 9 15.16 3.58 -2.81
CA LEU A 9 15.13 2.28 -2.11
C LEU A 9 14.97 1.12 -3.11
N LEU A 10 14.02 1.23 -4.02
CA LEU A 10 13.76 0.19 -5.02
C LEU A 10 14.96 -0.02 -5.94
N LEU A 11 15.64 1.06 -6.33
CA LEU A 11 16.84 0.99 -7.15
C LEU A 11 17.99 0.32 -6.41
N ASP A 12 18.23 0.68 -5.15
CA ASP A 12 19.27 0.09 -4.30
C ASP A 12 19.02 -1.41 -4.09
N GLU A 13 17.81 -1.79 -3.75
CA GLU A 13 17.45 -3.21 -3.57
C GLU A 13 17.57 -4.02 -4.85
N ARG A 14 17.19 -3.45 -6.00
CA ARG A 14 17.35 -4.12 -7.28
C ARG A 14 18.82 -4.33 -7.66
N ASN A 15 19.69 -3.39 -7.32
CA ASN A 15 21.13 -3.54 -7.55
C ASN A 15 21.73 -4.68 -6.72
N ARG A 16 21.15 -4.96 -5.56
CA ARG A 16 21.55 -6.09 -4.71
C ARG A 16 20.92 -7.41 -5.14
N GLU A 17 19.62 -7.39 -5.45
CA GLU A 17 18.83 -8.54 -5.90
C GLU A 17 18.06 -8.18 -7.17
N PRO A 18 18.51 -8.62 -8.35
CA PRO A 18 17.89 -8.26 -9.64
C PRO A 18 16.42 -8.68 -9.79
N ASP A 19 16.00 -9.70 -9.06
CA ASP A 19 14.63 -10.22 -9.07
C ASP A 19 13.70 -9.53 -8.07
N THR A 20 14.11 -8.39 -7.52
CA THR A 20 13.29 -7.60 -6.60
C THR A 20 12.01 -7.12 -7.28
N SER A 21 10.88 -7.64 -6.83
CA SER A 21 9.56 -7.24 -7.29
C SER A 21 8.88 -6.29 -6.30
N ALA A 22 8.11 -5.36 -6.81
CA ALA A 22 7.36 -4.42 -5.98
C ALA A 22 5.98 -4.16 -6.56
N LEU A 23 5.03 -3.90 -5.68
CA LEU A 23 3.70 -3.44 -6.02
C LEU A 23 3.48 -2.06 -5.41
N ILE A 24 3.14 -1.09 -6.24
CA ILE A 24 2.76 0.27 -5.83
C ILE A 24 1.26 0.42 -6.04
N VAL A 25 0.55 0.75 -4.98
CA VAL A 25 -0.89 1.02 -5.01
C VAL A 25 -1.12 2.49 -4.65
N CYS A 26 -1.79 3.21 -5.51
CA CYS A 26 -2.02 4.65 -5.39
C CYS A 26 -3.41 5.04 -5.90
N PRO A 27 -3.87 6.27 -5.66
CA PRO A 27 -5.05 6.80 -6.34
C PRO A 27 -4.89 6.75 -7.86
N ALA A 28 -5.98 6.52 -8.58
CA ALA A 28 -5.96 6.39 -10.04
C ALA A 28 -5.28 7.58 -10.75
N SER A 29 -5.45 8.79 -10.23
CA SER A 29 -4.83 10.00 -10.77
C SER A 29 -3.30 10.05 -10.66
N LEU A 30 -2.71 9.21 -9.81
CA LEU A 30 -1.26 9.21 -9.56
C LEU A 30 -0.53 8.05 -10.25
N VAL A 31 -1.23 7.13 -10.87
CA VAL A 31 -0.63 5.94 -11.49
C VAL A 31 0.46 6.32 -12.50
N TYR A 32 0.14 7.19 -13.44
CA TYR A 32 1.11 7.64 -14.45
C TYR A 32 2.20 8.56 -13.90
N ASN A 33 1.93 9.28 -12.81
CA ASN A 33 2.96 10.05 -12.11
C ASN A 33 4.06 9.12 -11.55
N TRP A 34 3.67 8.01 -10.96
CA TRP A 34 4.63 7.01 -10.48
C TRP A 34 5.48 6.45 -11.61
N GLU A 35 4.85 6.07 -12.71
CA GLU A 35 5.55 5.58 -13.90
C GLU A 35 6.56 6.60 -14.42
N ASN A 36 6.13 7.85 -14.61
CA ASN A 36 6.98 8.92 -15.11
C ASN A 36 8.16 9.23 -14.19
N GLU A 37 7.94 9.30 -12.88
CA GLU A 37 8.99 9.56 -11.91
C GLU A 37 10.00 8.41 -11.83
N ILE A 38 9.54 7.17 -11.90
CA ILE A 38 10.45 6.02 -11.95
C ILE A 38 11.30 6.06 -13.22
N HIS A 39 10.72 6.33 -14.38
CA HIS A 39 11.45 6.46 -15.63
C HIS A 39 12.47 7.61 -15.61
N GLN A 40 12.12 8.71 -14.95
CA GLN A 40 13.01 9.88 -14.84
C GLN A 40 14.18 9.64 -13.90
N PHE A 41 13.95 9.08 -12.71
CA PHE A 41 14.96 8.95 -11.66
C PHE A 41 15.66 7.59 -11.63
N ALA A 42 15.02 6.55 -12.12
CA ALA A 42 15.56 5.20 -12.15
C ALA A 42 15.20 4.48 -13.45
N PRO A 43 15.73 4.91 -14.61
CA PRO A 43 15.35 4.37 -15.91
C PRO A 43 15.71 2.89 -16.11
N THR A 44 16.56 2.34 -15.27
CA THR A 44 16.92 0.91 -15.30
C THR A 44 15.88 0.00 -14.66
N LEU A 45 14.97 0.57 -13.84
CA LEU A 45 13.87 -0.20 -13.24
C LEU A 45 12.81 -0.51 -14.30
N LYS A 46 12.34 -1.74 -14.30
CA LYS A 46 11.24 -2.17 -15.16
C LYS A 46 9.91 -1.89 -14.46
N VAL A 47 9.13 -0.99 -15.04
CA VAL A 47 7.82 -0.59 -14.52
C VAL A 47 6.73 -1.06 -15.45
N ARG A 48 5.69 -1.65 -14.88
CA ARG A 48 4.48 -2.04 -15.60
C ARG A 48 3.27 -1.43 -14.94
N THR A 49 2.58 -0.57 -15.66
CA THR A 49 1.33 0.04 -15.21
C THR A 49 0.17 -0.89 -15.53
N ILE A 50 -0.54 -1.34 -14.48
CA ILE A 50 -1.71 -2.21 -14.61
C ILE A 50 -2.95 -1.33 -14.64
N ASN A 51 -3.39 -1.01 -15.84
CA ASN A 51 -4.52 -0.11 -16.11
C ASN A 51 -5.24 -0.54 -17.40
N GLY A 52 -6.40 0.07 -17.68
CA GLY A 52 -7.20 -0.26 -18.85
C GLY A 52 -8.40 -1.16 -18.54
N THR A 53 -8.90 -1.85 -19.57
CA THR A 53 -10.00 -2.83 -19.43
C THR A 53 -9.58 -4.05 -18.62
N ALA A 54 -10.54 -4.83 -18.15
CA ALA A 54 -10.25 -6.06 -17.40
C ALA A 54 -9.37 -7.04 -18.20
N GLN A 55 -9.63 -7.17 -19.50
CA GLN A 55 -8.84 -8.04 -20.37
C GLN A 55 -7.41 -7.51 -20.54
N GLU A 56 -7.24 -6.21 -20.77
CA GLU A 56 -5.93 -5.58 -20.88
C GLU A 56 -5.11 -5.75 -19.59
N ARG A 57 -5.74 -5.58 -18.44
CA ARG A 57 -5.07 -5.76 -17.15
C ARG A 57 -4.67 -7.22 -16.91
N GLU A 58 -5.51 -8.18 -17.27
CA GLU A 58 -5.17 -9.60 -17.18
C GLU A 58 -3.96 -9.94 -18.05
N GLU A 59 -3.93 -9.46 -19.28
CA GLU A 59 -2.80 -9.64 -20.19
C GLU A 59 -1.51 -9.02 -19.63
N LEU A 60 -1.59 -7.81 -19.05
CA LEU A 60 -0.45 -7.15 -18.41
C LEU A 60 0.07 -7.92 -17.20
N LEU A 61 -0.83 -8.44 -16.37
CA LEU A 61 -0.47 -9.23 -15.18
C LEU A 61 0.15 -10.57 -15.57
N ASN A 62 -0.38 -11.23 -16.59
CA ASN A 62 0.16 -12.51 -17.08
C ASN A 62 1.52 -12.35 -17.77
N ALA A 63 1.77 -11.20 -18.39
CA ALA A 63 3.05 -10.89 -19.03
C ALA A 63 4.12 -10.39 -18.07
N ALA A 64 3.75 -10.04 -16.83
CA ALA A 64 4.69 -9.55 -15.84
C ALA A 64 5.69 -10.63 -15.43
N SER A 65 6.98 -10.28 -15.49
CA SER A 65 8.09 -11.14 -15.09
C SER A 65 8.64 -10.75 -13.72
N GLU A 66 9.49 -11.61 -13.16
CA GLU A 66 10.20 -11.31 -11.92
C GLU A 66 11.05 -10.04 -12.06
N GLY A 67 11.15 -9.28 -10.99
CA GLY A 67 11.92 -8.04 -10.96
C GLY A 67 11.20 -6.81 -11.53
N GLU A 68 9.96 -6.94 -11.97
CA GLU A 68 9.16 -5.79 -12.41
C GLU A 68 8.47 -5.10 -11.24
N ILE A 69 8.34 -3.77 -11.36
CA ILE A 69 7.54 -2.95 -10.46
C ILE A 69 6.15 -2.79 -11.10
N LEU A 70 5.12 -3.26 -10.43
CA LEU A 70 3.74 -3.09 -10.85
C LEU A 70 3.15 -1.85 -10.17
N VAL A 71 2.47 -1.03 -10.94
CA VAL A 71 1.75 0.16 -10.43
C VAL A 71 0.29 0.02 -10.80
N THR A 72 -0.59 0.13 -9.80
CA THR A 72 -2.04 0.07 -10.02
C THR A 72 -2.78 0.99 -9.05
N SER A 73 -4.06 1.20 -9.29
CA SER A 73 -4.91 1.96 -8.38
C SER A 73 -5.58 1.07 -7.32
N TYR A 74 -6.06 1.67 -6.24
CA TYR A 74 -6.83 0.97 -5.21
C TYR A 74 -8.06 0.27 -5.78
N ASP A 75 -8.79 0.94 -6.66
CA ASP A 75 -9.98 0.38 -7.31
C ASP A 75 -9.68 -0.83 -8.19
N LEU A 76 -8.62 -0.75 -8.98
CA LEU A 76 -8.23 -1.83 -9.87
C LEU A 76 -7.63 -3.00 -9.10
N LEU A 77 -6.83 -2.75 -8.06
CA LEU A 77 -6.35 -3.82 -7.18
C LEU A 77 -7.50 -4.62 -6.59
N LYS A 78 -8.50 -3.94 -6.09
CA LYS A 78 -9.70 -4.55 -5.51
C LYS A 78 -10.43 -5.45 -6.51
N ARG A 79 -10.54 -5.02 -7.76
CA ARG A 79 -11.19 -5.81 -8.83
C ARG A 79 -10.36 -7.02 -9.25
N ASP A 80 -9.05 -6.88 -9.25
CA ASP A 80 -8.10 -7.87 -9.78
C ASP A 80 -7.42 -8.68 -8.67
N ILE A 81 -7.91 -8.63 -7.45
CA ILE A 81 -7.22 -9.16 -6.27
C ILE A 81 -6.83 -10.63 -6.39
N ALA A 82 -7.63 -11.43 -7.07
CA ALA A 82 -7.35 -12.86 -7.27
C ALA A 82 -6.01 -13.10 -8.00
N PHE A 83 -5.64 -12.22 -8.94
CA PHE A 83 -4.35 -12.31 -9.64
C PHE A 83 -3.18 -11.94 -8.73
N TYR A 84 -3.37 -10.99 -7.82
CA TYR A 84 -2.32 -10.54 -6.91
C TYR A 84 -2.09 -11.48 -5.75
N GLU A 85 -3.11 -12.18 -5.28
CA GLU A 85 -2.99 -13.15 -4.18
C GLU A 85 -2.09 -14.33 -4.51
N GLU A 86 -1.95 -14.66 -5.79
CA GLU A 86 -1.06 -15.73 -6.28
C GLU A 86 0.40 -15.27 -6.44
N LYS A 87 0.65 -13.97 -6.33
CA LYS A 87 1.98 -13.38 -6.49
C LYS A 87 2.62 -13.08 -5.13
N GLU A 88 3.94 -13.14 -5.08
CA GLU A 88 4.72 -12.70 -3.93
C GLU A 88 5.57 -11.50 -4.32
N PHE A 89 5.50 -10.43 -3.52
CA PHE A 89 6.28 -9.22 -3.73
C PHE A 89 7.32 -9.04 -2.62
N ARG A 90 8.48 -8.53 -2.98
CA ARG A 90 9.48 -8.11 -1.98
C ARG A 90 8.98 -6.88 -1.23
N PHE A 91 8.41 -5.92 -1.96
CA PHE A 91 7.85 -4.68 -1.41
C PHE A 91 6.41 -4.46 -1.87
N GLN A 92 5.60 -3.95 -0.98
CA GLN A 92 4.32 -3.33 -1.30
C GLN A 92 4.32 -1.91 -0.73
N ILE A 93 4.09 -0.95 -1.60
CA ILE A 93 4.01 0.46 -1.25
C ILE A 93 2.59 0.95 -1.51
N ILE A 94 1.95 1.52 -0.52
CA ILE A 94 0.69 2.22 -0.72
C ILE A 94 0.94 3.72 -0.61
N ASP A 95 0.47 4.48 -1.59
CA ASP A 95 0.53 5.94 -1.61
C ASP A 95 -0.83 6.51 -1.20
N GLU A 96 -0.81 7.69 -0.59
CA GLU A 96 -2.01 8.28 0.01
C GLU A 96 -2.72 7.29 0.96
N ALA A 97 -1.98 6.80 1.96
CA ALA A 97 -2.40 5.70 2.83
C ALA A 97 -3.71 5.95 3.59
N GLN A 98 -4.19 7.20 3.66
CA GLN A 98 -5.51 7.52 4.19
C GLN A 98 -6.66 6.83 3.45
N TYR A 99 -6.43 6.35 2.23
CA TYR A 99 -7.42 5.54 1.49
C TYR A 99 -7.79 4.24 2.22
N ILE A 100 -6.93 3.74 3.11
CA ILE A 100 -7.21 2.53 3.90
C ILE A 100 -7.48 2.81 5.37
N LYS A 101 -7.75 4.05 5.75
CA LYS A 101 -8.02 4.44 7.14
C LYS A 101 -9.22 3.70 7.75
N ASN A 102 -10.19 3.35 6.95
CA ASN A 102 -11.32 2.51 7.37
C ASN A 102 -11.04 1.04 7.02
N ALA A 103 -10.74 0.24 8.03
CA ALA A 103 -10.39 -1.17 7.88
C ALA A 103 -11.51 -2.03 7.28
N SER A 104 -12.76 -1.59 7.33
CA SER A 104 -13.91 -2.34 6.81
C SER A 104 -14.10 -2.21 5.29
N THR A 105 -13.40 -1.28 4.64
CA THR A 105 -13.52 -1.07 3.20
C THR A 105 -12.89 -2.19 2.39
N GLN A 106 -13.40 -2.41 1.19
CA GLN A 106 -12.84 -3.41 0.27
C GLN A 106 -11.40 -3.04 -0.16
N SER A 107 -11.10 -1.76 -0.30
CA SER A 107 -9.74 -1.29 -0.61
C SER A 107 -8.75 -1.63 0.51
N ALA A 108 -9.11 -1.41 1.77
CA ALA A 108 -8.27 -1.78 2.91
C ALA A 108 -8.03 -3.29 2.98
N LYS A 109 -9.08 -4.09 2.79
CA LYS A 109 -8.98 -5.55 2.75
C LYS A 109 -8.11 -6.04 1.61
N ALA A 110 -8.25 -5.46 0.42
CA ALA A 110 -7.49 -5.83 -0.76
C ALA A 110 -5.99 -5.59 -0.58
N VAL A 111 -5.57 -4.41 -0.12
CA VAL A 111 -4.14 -4.14 0.10
C VAL A 111 -3.53 -5.05 1.18
N LYS A 112 -4.29 -5.43 2.19
CA LYS A 112 -3.84 -6.32 3.26
C LYS A 112 -3.72 -7.78 2.82
N SER A 113 -4.44 -8.19 1.78
CA SER A 113 -4.41 -9.57 1.26
C SER A 113 -3.24 -9.87 0.33
N VAL A 114 -2.53 -8.87 -0.15
CA VAL A 114 -1.35 -9.03 -0.99
C VAL A 114 -0.18 -9.61 -0.18
N ASN A 115 0.50 -10.61 -0.75
CA ASN A 115 1.69 -11.22 -0.15
C ASN A 115 2.91 -10.35 -0.42
N ALA A 116 3.42 -9.68 0.60
CA ALA A 116 4.62 -8.88 0.52
C ALA A 116 5.49 -9.08 1.76
N ARG A 117 6.81 -9.09 1.57
CA ARG A 117 7.76 -9.25 2.68
C ARG A 117 7.88 -7.98 3.49
N THR A 118 7.92 -6.83 2.83
CA THR A 118 8.03 -5.51 3.46
C THR A 118 6.98 -4.57 2.88
N ARG A 119 6.35 -3.80 3.74
CA ARG A 119 5.29 -2.86 3.37
C ARG A 119 5.63 -1.46 3.80
N PHE A 120 5.28 -0.50 2.95
CA PHE A 120 5.42 0.93 3.20
C PHE A 120 4.10 1.64 2.98
N ALA A 121 3.81 2.60 3.83
CA ALA A 121 2.66 3.47 3.69
C ALA A 121 3.13 4.93 3.60
N LEU A 122 2.77 5.61 2.52
CA LEU A 122 3.06 7.02 2.31
C LEU A 122 1.79 7.82 2.53
N THR A 123 1.89 8.90 3.29
CA THR A 123 0.78 9.82 3.47
C THR A 123 1.28 11.25 3.60
N GLY A 124 0.60 12.16 2.95
CA GLY A 124 0.83 13.60 3.07
C GLY A 124 -0.03 14.26 4.15
N THR A 125 -1.05 13.55 4.64
CA THR A 125 -1.94 14.05 5.69
C THR A 125 -1.69 13.33 7.00
N PRO A 126 -1.62 14.06 8.13
CA PRO A 126 -1.56 13.41 9.44
C PRO A 126 -2.83 12.59 9.69
N ILE A 127 -2.70 11.57 10.51
CA ILE A 127 -3.83 10.77 10.99
C ILE A 127 -4.61 11.67 11.96
N GLU A 128 -5.74 12.21 11.49
CA GLU A 128 -6.30 13.38 12.13
C GLU A 128 -7.17 13.08 13.35
N ASN A 129 -7.97 12.02 13.41
CA ASN A 129 -9.06 12.07 14.37
C ASN A 129 -9.45 10.76 15.05
N ARG A 130 -8.93 9.60 14.67
CA ARG A 130 -9.37 8.34 15.29
C ARG A 130 -8.23 7.33 15.37
N LEU A 131 -8.08 6.74 16.54
CA LEU A 131 -7.15 5.62 16.75
C LEU A 131 -7.48 4.42 15.86
N SER A 132 -8.74 4.26 15.43
CA SER A 132 -9.15 3.25 14.46
C SER A 132 -8.47 3.40 13.09
N GLU A 133 -8.24 4.64 12.65
CA GLU A 133 -7.52 4.93 11.40
C GLU A 133 -6.05 4.52 11.51
N LEU A 134 -5.43 4.84 12.64
CA LEU A 134 -4.08 4.41 12.96
C LEU A 134 -3.98 2.88 12.99
N TRP A 135 -4.91 2.22 13.65
CA TRP A 135 -4.95 0.75 13.70
C TRP A 135 -4.98 0.14 12.30
N SER A 136 -5.81 0.66 11.39
CA SER A 136 -5.92 0.12 10.02
C SER A 136 -4.62 0.22 9.25
N ILE A 137 -3.91 1.34 9.35
CA ILE A 137 -2.62 1.53 8.68
C ILE A 137 -1.54 0.65 9.29
N PHE A 138 -1.47 0.55 10.61
CA PHE A 138 -0.52 -0.34 11.27
C PHE A 138 -0.80 -1.81 11.01
N ASP A 139 -2.07 -2.21 10.92
CA ASP A 139 -2.44 -3.57 10.56
C ASP A 139 -1.98 -3.93 9.13
N PHE A 140 -1.98 -2.96 8.22
CA PHE A 140 -1.37 -3.12 6.90
C PHE A 140 0.15 -3.30 7.00
N LEU A 141 0.84 -2.42 7.73
CA LEU A 141 2.31 -2.42 7.83
C LEU A 141 2.85 -3.66 8.58
N MET A 142 2.21 -4.01 9.66
CA MET A 142 2.60 -5.09 10.58
C MET A 142 1.36 -5.85 11.04
N PRO A 143 0.87 -6.82 10.25
CA PRO A 143 -0.34 -7.56 10.59
C PRO A 143 -0.28 -8.20 11.97
N GLY A 144 -1.28 -7.94 12.80
CA GLY A 144 -1.40 -8.49 14.15
C GLY A 144 -0.58 -7.79 15.24
N PHE A 145 0.27 -6.82 14.92
CA PHE A 145 1.09 -6.12 15.92
C PHE A 145 0.27 -5.39 16.97
N LEU A 146 -0.81 -4.70 16.56
CA LEU A 146 -1.74 -4.02 17.46
C LEU A 146 -2.94 -4.89 17.85
N PHE A 147 -2.84 -6.19 17.71
CA PHE A 147 -3.92 -7.14 17.97
C PHE A 147 -5.14 -6.96 17.05
N SER A 148 -6.28 -7.60 17.37
CA SER A 148 -7.53 -7.34 16.68
C SER A 148 -8.03 -5.93 16.97
N TYR A 149 -8.79 -5.34 16.06
CA TYR A 149 -9.36 -4.02 16.26
C TYR A 149 -10.23 -3.96 17.53
N GLN A 150 -10.96 -5.01 17.83
CA GLN A 150 -11.79 -5.08 19.04
C GLN A 150 -10.96 -4.97 20.32
N ARG A 151 -9.83 -5.69 20.38
CA ARG A 151 -8.90 -5.61 21.52
C ARG A 151 -8.24 -4.24 21.60
N PHE A 152 -7.77 -3.70 20.50
CA PHE A 152 -7.19 -2.37 20.42
C PHE A 152 -8.16 -1.29 20.89
N LYS A 153 -9.41 -1.34 20.46
CA LYS A 153 -10.46 -0.42 20.89
C LYS A 153 -10.67 -0.46 22.40
N LYS A 154 -10.73 -1.66 22.96
CA LYS A 154 -10.93 -1.84 24.41
C LYS A 154 -9.75 -1.33 25.24
N GLU A 155 -8.53 -1.61 24.80
CA GLU A 155 -7.32 -1.31 25.58
C GLU A 155 -6.83 0.14 25.43
N TYR A 156 -7.09 0.78 24.29
CA TYR A 156 -6.52 2.11 24.00
C TYR A 156 -7.56 3.16 23.65
N GLU A 157 -8.50 2.88 22.75
CA GLU A 157 -9.43 3.91 22.25
C GLU A 157 -10.43 4.34 23.32
N LEU A 158 -11.07 3.40 23.99
CA LEU A 158 -12.07 3.70 25.03
C LEU A 158 -11.49 4.42 26.25
N PRO A 159 -10.33 4.02 26.82
CA PRO A 159 -9.73 4.75 27.93
C PRO A 159 -9.33 6.18 27.57
N ILE A 160 -8.73 6.41 26.39
CA ILE A 160 -8.31 7.74 25.95
C ILE A 160 -9.50 8.68 25.78
N VAL A 161 -10.60 8.19 25.22
CA VAL A 161 -11.83 8.98 25.06
C VAL A 161 -12.44 9.33 26.42
N ARG A 162 -12.44 8.40 27.38
CA ARG A 162 -12.94 8.66 28.76
C ARG A 162 -12.10 9.70 29.49
N ASP A 163 -10.78 9.58 29.41
CA ASP A 163 -9.87 10.50 30.12
C ASP A 163 -9.94 11.93 29.54
N GLN A 164 -10.20 12.07 28.23
CA GLN A 164 -10.44 13.39 27.63
C GLN A 164 -11.77 14.03 28.06
N ASP A 165 -12.82 13.24 28.21
CA ASP A 165 -14.11 13.72 28.71
C ASP A 165 -14.06 14.15 30.19
N GLU A 166 -13.26 13.45 31.02
CA GLU A 166 -13.04 13.83 32.42
C GLU A 166 -12.18 15.09 32.57
N ALA A 167 -11.29 15.37 31.61
CA ALA A 167 -10.47 16.59 31.64
C ALA A 167 -11.22 17.84 31.13
N CYS A 168 -12.40 17.71 30.55
CA CYS A 168 -13.24 18.79 30.06
C CYS A 168 -14.39 19.17 31.04
N LEU A 169 -14.51 18.49 32.18
CA LEU A 169 -15.44 18.76 33.28
C LEU A 169 -14.71 19.42 34.46
#